data_fa66ebf02cb892db7076ee5b3f95f03b
#
_entry.id   fa66ebf02cb892db7076ee5b3f95f03b
#
_cell.length_a   1.000
_cell.length_b   1.000
_cell.length_c   1.000
_cell.angle_alpha   90.00
_cell.angle_beta   90.00
_cell.angle_gamma   90.00
#
_symmetry.space_group_name_H-M   'P 1'
#
loop_
_entity.id
_entity.type
_entity.pdbx_description
1 polymer ?
#
loop_
_entity_poly.entity_id
_entity_poly.type
_entity_poly.pdbx_seq_one_letter_code
_entity_poly.pdbx_strand_id
1 'polypeptide(L)'
;ATYLWIFDNKKPESHKNKVLLINAAKDEYVQPMRKNLGMKNVLVSDYGRSEIGRIYHAFETCDNAKLMDKDDFFYTYITVERPLRLIYKDVKTKYAALDEKKQSEALANIIALDDIDTERTDAEFFAYLESKKIKTTAKLIKDCRTFFGEVCETAPEVHVIPLDDNSDLVADTNLRDYESIPFKTDIQEYFQNEVLRFAPDAWMD
;
A
#
# COMPACT_ATOMS: atom_id res chain seq x y z
N ALA A 1 20.30 -2.22 20.43
CA ALA A 1 19.34 -1.95 21.50
C ALA A 1 18.88 -3.27 22.11
N THR A 2 18.63 -3.29 23.42
CA THR A 2 18.13 -4.47 24.15
C THR A 2 16.76 -4.09 24.71
N TYR A 3 15.78 -4.98 24.55
CA TYR A 3 14.42 -4.78 25.05
C TYR A 3 14.09 -5.88 26.05
N LEU A 4 13.44 -5.53 27.16
CA LEU A 4 12.85 -6.46 28.10
C LEU A 4 11.34 -6.45 27.93
N TRP A 5 10.77 -7.62 27.63
CA TRP A 5 9.32 -7.82 27.49
C TRP A 5 8.78 -8.53 28.74
N ILE A 6 7.74 -7.95 29.34
CA ILE A 6 7.03 -8.53 30.48
C ILE A 6 5.59 -8.78 30.06
N PHE A 7 5.20 -10.05 30.04
CA PHE A 7 3.84 -10.49 29.72
C PHE A 7 3.15 -11.00 30.97
N ASP A 8 1.99 -10.47 31.26
CA ASP A 8 1.16 -10.91 32.38
C ASP A 8 -0.29 -11.17 31.91
N ASN A 9 -0.76 -12.41 32.03
CA ASN A 9 -2.12 -12.83 31.70
C ASN A 9 -3.09 -12.74 32.88
N LYS A 10 -2.59 -12.37 34.09
CA LYS A 10 -3.37 -12.18 35.33
C LYS A 10 -3.37 -10.73 35.80
N LYS A 11 -3.30 -9.79 34.86
CA LYS A 11 -3.30 -8.37 35.18
C LYS A 11 -4.50 -7.97 36.04
N PRO A 12 -4.32 -7.09 37.04
CA PRO A 12 -5.44 -6.47 37.74
C PRO A 12 -6.31 -5.65 36.76
N GLU A 13 -7.57 -5.42 37.10
CA GLU A 13 -8.52 -4.71 36.22
C GLU A 13 -8.00 -3.35 35.73
N SER A 14 -7.32 -2.60 36.60
CA SER A 14 -6.71 -1.30 36.28
C SER A 14 -5.62 -1.35 35.19
N HIS A 15 -4.99 -2.52 35.00
CA HIS A 15 -3.91 -2.73 34.02
C HIS A 15 -4.40 -3.46 32.76
N LYS A 16 -5.63 -3.96 32.74
CA LYS A 16 -6.18 -4.65 31.57
C LYS A 16 -6.24 -3.72 30.37
N ASN A 17 -5.94 -4.29 29.21
CA ASN A 17 -5.89 -3.56 27.94
C ASN A 17 -4.91 -2.38 27.92
N LYS A 18 -3.93 -2.35 28.82
CA LYS A 18 -2.89 -1.33 28.88
C LYS A 18 -1.52 -1.91 28.58
N VAL A 19 -0.66 -1.08 28.02
CA VAL A 19 0.75 -1.35 27.77
C VAL A 19 1.56 -0.22 28.37
N LEU A 20 2.49 -0.57 29.26
CA LEU A 20 3.43 0.38 29.83
C LEU A 20 4.76 0.30 29.07
N LEU A 21 5.17 1.38 28.44
CA LEU A 21 6.48 1.53 27.80
C LEU A 21 7.39 2.31 28.73
N ILE A 22 8.54 1.75 29.10
CA ILE A 22 9.54 2.41 29.94
C ILE A 22 10.80 2.65 29.13
N ASN A 23 11.23 3.91 29.02
CA ASN A 23 12.52 4.26 28.44
C ASN A 23 13.62 4.12 29.50
N ALA A 24 14.31 3.00 29.45
CA ALA A 24 15.43 2.70 30.35
C ALA A 24 16.81 3.03 29.76
N ALA A 25 16.86 3.75 28.63
CA ALA A 25 18.11 4.09 27.92
C ALA A 25 18.72 5.44 28.36
N LYS A 26 18.22 6.07 29.42
CA LYS A 26 18.77 7.33 29.91
C LYS A 26 20.12 7.12 30.61
N ASP A 27 21.00 8.09 30.46
CA ASP A 27 22.37 8.05 31.03
C ASP A 27 22.35 7.90 32.55
N GLU A 28 21.37 8.46 33.24
CA GLU A 28 21.22 8.34 34.71
C GLU A 28 20.89 6.90 35.17
N TYR A 29 20.35 6.05 34.28
CA TYR A 29 19.99 4.67 34.61
C TYR A 29 21.10 3.69 34.35
N VAL A 30 22.18 4.12 33.73
CA VAL A 30 23.30 3.25 33.37
C VAL A 30 24.58 3.71 33.99
N GLN A 31 25.52 2.79 34.15
CA GLN A 31 26.88 3.09 34.58
C GLN A 31 27.88 2.37 33.68
N PRO A 32 29.08 2.94 33.44
CA PRO A 32 30.12 2.30 32.67
C PRO A 32 30.57 1.01 33.31
N MET A 33 30.86 0.00 32.50
CA MET A 33 31.52 -1.22 32.97
C MET A 33 33.02 -0.98 33.18
N ARG A 34 33.59 -1.59 34.22
CA ARG A 34 35.04 -1.57 34.45
C ARG A 34 35.81 -2.24 33.30
N LYS A 35 35.23 -3.26 32.67
CA LYS A 35 35.78 -3.99 31.54
C LYS A 35 34.64 -4.30 30.57
N ASN A 36 34.81 -3.95 29.32
CA ASN A 36 33.81 -4.21 28.27
C ASN A 36 33.72 -5.72 28.00
N LEU A 37 32.51 -6.19 27.72
CA LEU A 37 32.21 -7.55 27.26
C LEU A 37 31.77 -7.46 25.78
N GLY A 38 32.71 -7.50 24.87
CA GLY A 38 32.49 -7.24 23.47
C GLY A 38 31.97 -5.81 23.28
N MET A 39 30.84 -5.66 22.65
CA MET A 39 30.19 -4.35 22.44
C MET A 39 29.40 -3.82 23.65
N LYS A 40 29.24 -4.62 24.69
CA LYS A 40 28.59 -4.21 25.93
C LYS A 40 29.57 -3.43 26.80
N ASN A 41 29.31 -2.15 27.03
CA ASN A 41 30.16 -1.22 27.77
C ASN A 41 29.46 -0.57 28.97
N VAL A 42 28.15 -0.80 29.15
CA VAL A 42 27.35 -0.24 30.24
C VAL A 42 26.53 -1.33 30.97
N LEU A 43 26.21 -1.06 32.22
CA LEU A 43 25.28 -1.82 33.05
C LEU A 43 24.16 -0.92 33.53
N VAL A 44 23.00 -1.48 33.79
CA VAL A 44 21.96 -0.77 34.53
C VAL A 44 22.42 -0.56 35.96
N SER A 45 22.47 0.68 36.41
CA SER A 45 22.89 1.05 37.77
C SER A 45 21.91 0.58 38.85
N ASP A 46 22.30 0.60 40.12
CA ASP A 46 21.37 0.30 41.22
C ASP A 46 20.22 1.32 41.29
N TYR A 47 20.53 2.58 41.06
CA TYR A 47 19.53 3.65 40.90
C TYR A 47 18.57 3.34 39.72
N GLY A 48 19.13 3.03 38.58
CA GLY A 48 18.31 2.70 37.40
C GLY A 48 17.38 1.51 37.62
N ARG A 49 17.87 0.43 38.30
CA ARG A 49 17.01 -0.72 38.64
C ARG A 49 15.88 -0.33 39.58
N SER A 50 16.23 0.46 40.62
CA SER A 50 15.22 0.92 41.59
C SER A 50 14.18 1.81 40.97
N GLU A 51 14.58 2.75 40.11
CA GLU A 51 13.67 3.69 39.43
C GLU A 51 12.78 3.00 38.39
N ILE A 52 13.34 2.12 37.57
CA ILE A 52 12.57 1.30 36.63
C ILE A 52 11.53 0.46 37.38
N GLY A 53 11.92 -0.15 38.51
CA GLY A 53 11.01 -0.90 39.39
C GLY A 53 9.89 -0.02 39.94
N ARG A 54 10.22 1.19 40.41
CA ARG A 54 9.24 2.16 40.90
C ARG A 54 8.21 2.53 39.82
N ILE A 55 8.68 2.85 38.61
CA ILE A 55 7.83 3.18 37.44
C ILE A 55 6.94 2.01 37.07
N TYR A 56 7.50 0.81 37.04
CA TYR A 56 6.76 -0.42 36.74
C TYR A 56 5.62 -0.67 37.73
N HIS A 57 5.85 -0.46 39.04
CA HIS A 57 4.85 -0.63 40.07
C HIS A 57 3.81 0.50 40.10
N ALA A 58 4.20 1.75 39.78
CA ALA A 58 3.28 2.87 39.69
C ALA A 58 2.29 2.71 38.54
N PHE A 59 2.74 2.10 37.45
CA PHE A 59 1.95 1.84 36.25
C PHE A 59 1.26 3.11 35.68
N GLU A 60 1.98 4.19 35.61
CA GLU A 60 1.50 5.52 35.21
C GLU A 60 2.43 6.15 34.17
N THR A 61 1.89 7.14 33.43
CA THR A 61 2.71 7.96 32.53
C THR A 61 3.58 8.92 33.34
N CYS A 62 4.86 8.99 33.02
CA CYS A 62 5.82 9.96 33.56
C CYS A 62 6.87 10.30 32.47
N ASP A 63 7.89 11.11 32.82
CA ASP A 63 8.91 11.53 31.87
C ASP A 63 9.64 10.38 31.18
N ASN A 64 9.73 9.23 31.84
CA ASN A 64 10.45 8.05 31.37
C ASN A 64 9.53 6.87 31.02
N ALA A 65 8.20 7.04 31.14
CA ALA A 65 7.23 6.01 30.85
C ALA A 65 5.96 6.53 30.23
N LYS A 66 5.40 5.77 29.31
CA LYS A 66 4.15 6.07 28.66
C LYS A 66 3.18 4.88 28.84
N LEU A 67 2.05 5.16 29.47
CA LEU A 67 0.96 4.20 29.55
C LEU A 67 0.04 4.40 28.33
N MET A 68 -0.15 3.35 27.57
CA MET A 68 -0.91 3.36 26.33
C MET A 68 -2.03 2.32 26.40
N ASP A 69 -3.11 2.56 25.65
CA ASP A 69 -4.11 1.53 25.41
C ASP A 69 -3.58 0.50 24.41
N LYS A 70 -4.05 -0.76 24.52
CA LYS A 70 -3.69 -1.79 23.53
C LYS A 70 -4.08 -1.38 22.11
N ASP A 71 -5.18 -0.64 21.98
CA ASP A 71 -5.75 -0.23 20.70
C ASP A 71 -4.88 0.83 19.98
N ASP A 72 -3.94 1.48 20.71
CA ASP A 72 -2.95 2.39 20.12
C ASP A 72 -1.89 1.65 19.28
N PHE A 73 -1.84 0.31 19.38
CA PHE A 73 -0.91 -0.54 18.64
C PHE A 73 -1.55 -1.27 17.47
N PHE A 74 -2.85 -1.10 17.26
CA PHE A 74 -3.57 -1.71 16.15
C PHE A 74 -3.73 -0.73 15.00
N TYR A 75 -3.73 -1.29 13.80
CA TYR A 75 -3.92 -0.58 12.56
C TYR A 75 -4.93 -1.33 11.69
N THR A 76 -5.72 -0.58 10.95
CA THR A 76 -6.50 -1.10 9.85
C THR A 76 -5.73 -0.84 8.57
N TYR A 77 -5.50 -1.89 7.78
CA TYR A 77 -4.90 -1.74 6.44
C TYR A 77 -6.01 -1.56 5.43
N ILE A 78 -5.84 -0.58 4.57
CA ILE A 78 -6.67 -0.38 3.40
C ILE A 78 -5.80 -0.44 2.15
N THR A 79 -6.39 -0.90 1.04
CA THR A 79 -5.78 -0.81 -0.28
C THR A 79 -6.27 0.46 -0.94
N VAL A 80 -5.35 1.26 -1.44
CA VAL A 80 -5.63 2.47 -2.21
C VAL A 80 -5.38 2.15 -3.67
N GLU A 81 -6.43 2.25 -4.48
CA GLU A 81 -6.38 2.04 -5.92
C GLU A 81 -6.51 3.37 -6.66
N ARG A 82 -5.87 3.44 -7.82
CA ARG A 82 -6.01 4.57 -8.75
C ARG A 82 -6.35 4.05 -10.15
N PRO A 83 -7.08 4.81 -10.96
CA PRO A 83 -7.53 4.34 -12.26
C PRO A 83 -6.37 4.19 -13.26
N LEU A 84 -6.40 3.09 -13.99
CA LEU A 84 -5.55 2.88 -15.15
C LEU A 84 -5.95 3.87 -16.26
N ARG A 85 -4.96 4.45 -16.94
CA ARG A 85 -5.14 5.40 -18.03
C ARG A 85 -4.25 4.99 -19.17
N LEU A 86 -4.83 4.65 -20.32
CA LEU A 86 -4.09 4.11 -21.46
C LEU A 86 -4.42 4.84 -22.76
N ILE A 87 -3.37 4.95 -23.58
CA ILE A 87 -3.49 5.28 -24.99
C ILE A 87 -2.88 4.16 -25.83
N TYR A 88 -3.36 4.04 -27.06
CA TYR A 88 -2.87 3.08 -28.05
C TYR A 88 -2.33 3.84 -29.25
N LYS A 89 -1.06 3.63 -29.55
CA LYS A 89 -0.35 4.16 -30.74
C LYS A 89 0.74 3.19 -31.12
N ASP A 90 1.18 3.24 -32.37
CA ASP A 90 2.28 2.41 -32.89
C ASP A 90 2.06 0.90 -32.65
N VAL A 91 0.82 0.44 -32.76
CA VAL A 91 0.37 -0.91 -32.45
C VAL A 91 1.12 -1.95 -33.30
N LYS A 92 1.33 -1.67 -34.60
CA LYS A 92 2.07 -2.57 -35.51
C LYS A 92 3.52 -2.72 -35.07
N THR A 93 4.18 -1.63 -34.67
CA THR A 93 5.56 -1.65 -34.18
C THR A 93 5.68 -2.44 -32.89
N LYS A 94 4.75 -2.20 -31.95
CA LYS A 94 4.69 -2.94 -30.67
C LYS A 94 4.46 -4.43 -30.90
N TYR A 95 3.58 -4.79 -31.82
CA TYR A 95 3.34 -6.20 -32.17
C TYR A 95 4.60 -6.87 -32.77
N ALA A 96 5.29 -6.20 -33.69
CA ALA A 96 6.51 -6.72 -34.28
C ALA A 96 7.64 -6.96 -33.26
N ALA A 97 7.63 -6.22 -32.15
CA ALA A 97 8.58 -6.37 -31.05
C ALA A 97 8.21 -7.51 -30.07
N LEU A 98 7.00 -8.12 -30.17
CA LEU A 98 6.59 -9.23 -29.31
C LEU A 98 7.31 -10.52 -29.70
N ASP A 99 7.61 -11.35 -28.70
CA ASP A 99 8.03 -12.72 -28.89
C ASP A 99 6.98 -13.52 -29.68
N GLU A 100 7.39 -14.42 -30.56
CA GLU A 100 6.49 -15.26 -31.37
C GLU A 100 5.41 -15.96 -30.55
N LYS A 101 5.74 -16.41 -29.33
CA LYS A 101 4.78 -17.07 -28.42
C LYS A 101 3.64 -16.19 -27.95
N LYS A 102 3.82 -14.86 -28.02
CA LYS A 102 2.82 -13.86 -27.63
C LYS A 102 2.02 -13.36 -28.83
N GLN A 103 2.49 -13.60 -30.03
CA GLN A 103 1.82 -13.24 -31.29
C GLN A 103 0.69 -14.24 -31.57
N SER A 104 -0.51 -13.92 -31.09
CA SER A 104 -1.70 -14.76 -31.36
C SER A 104 -2.39 -14.35 -32.69
N GLU A 105 -3.15 -15.28 -33.27
CA GLU A 105 -3.97 -14.99 -34.45
C GLU A 105 -4.93 -13.82 -34.23
N ALA A 106 -5.51 -13.72 -33.03
CA ALA A 106 -6.40 -12.63 -32.68
C ALA A 106 -5.70 -11.26 -32.73
N LEU A 107 -4.44 -11.16 -32.26
CA LEU A 107 -3.64 -9.95 -32.35
C LEU A 107 -3.18 -9.69 -33.79
N ALA A 108 -2.86 -10.73 -34.56
CA ALA A 108 -2.53 -10.61 -35.99
C ALA A 108 -3.69 -9.99 -36.78
N ASN A 109 -4.93 -10.36 -36.50
CA ASN A 109 -6.11 -9.78 -37.12
C ASN A 109 -6.28 -8.29 -36.78
N ILE A 110 -5.88 -7.87 -35.58
CA ILE A 110 -5.92 -6.45 -35.20
C ILE A 110 -4.92 -5.63 -35.98
N ILE A 111 -3.68 -6.07 -36.08
CA ILE A 111 -2.62 -5.32 -36.80
C ILE A 111 -2.86 -5.26 -38.32
N ALA A 112 -3.67 -6.13 -38.87
CA ALA A 112 -4.06 -6.10 -40.28
C ALA A 112 -5.03 -4.95 -40.62
N LEU A 113 -5.56 -4.25 -39.62
CA LEU A 113 -6.42 -3.09 -39.82
C LEU A 113 -5.61 -1.86 -40.27
N ASP A 114 -6.17 -1.13 -41.27
CA ASP A 114 -5.45 -0.02 -41.91
C ASP A 114 -5.06 1.11 -40.94
N ASP A 115 -5.99 1.56 -40.11
CA ASP A 115 -5.84 2.74 -39.22
C ASP A 115 -5.51 2.36 -37.77
N ILE A 116 -4.93 1.17 -37.55
CA ILE A 116 -4.73 0.68 -36.17
C ILE A 116 -3.70 1.50 -35.40
N ASP A 117 -2.75 2.12 -36.07
CA ASP A 117 -1.69 2.94 -35.44
C ASP A 117 -2.13 4.36 -35.08
N THR A 118 -3.37 4.76 -35.45
CA THR A 118 -3.92 6.04 -35.00
C THR A 118 -4.06 6.05 -33.50
N GLU A 119 -3.62 7.13 -32.85
CA GLU A 119 -3.73 7.29 -31.41
C GLU A 119 -5.18 7.27 -30.94
N ARG A 120 -5.48 6.43 -29.95
CA ARG A 120 -6.81 6.25 -29.36
C ARG A 120 -6.71 6.03 -27.87
N THR A 121 -7.70 6.47 -27.14
CA THR A 121 -7.93 6.06 -25.73
C THR A 121 -8.38 4.61 -25.66
N ASP A 122 -8.42 4.02 -24.47
CA ASP A 122 -8.85 2.62 -24.27
C ASP A 122 -10.28 2.39 -24.83
N ALA A 123 -11.22 3.25 -24.48
CA ALA A 123 -12.60 3.15 -24.96
C ALA A 123 -12.71 3.28 -26.50
N GLU A 124 -12.01 4.26 -27.07
CA GLU A 124 -12.00 4.47 -28.53
C GLU A 124 -11.33 3.30 -29.28
N PHE A 125 -10.28 2.71 -28.71
CA PHE A 125 -9.59 1.57 -29.30
C PHE A 125 -10.50 0.35 -29.36
N PHE A 126 -11.18 0.00 -28.28
CA PHE A 126 -12.10 -1.14 -28.28
C PHE A 126 -13.37 -0.89 -29.09
N ALA A 127 -13.92 0.33 -29.08
CA ALA A 127 -15.03 0.70 -29.97
C ALA A 127 -14.62 0.59 -31.46
N TYR A 128 -13.38 0.97 -31.80
CA TYR A 128 -12.85 0.78 -33.14
C TYR A 128 -12.79 -0.71 -33.52
N LEU A 129 -12.27 -1.58 -32.65
CA LEU A 129 -12.23 -3.03 -32.88
C LEU A 129 -13.63 -3.63 -33.10
N GLU A 130 -14.61 -3.22 -32.31
CA GLU A 130 -16.01 -3.64 -32.47
C GLU A 130 -16.60 -3.17 -33.79
N SER A 131 -16.32 -1.94 -34.24
CA SER A 131 -16.75 -1.42 -35.53
C SER A 131 -16.21 -2.28 -36.70
N LYS A 132 -15.06 -2.87 -36.54
CA LYS A 132 -14.42 -3.82 -37.48
C LYS A 132 -14.87 -5.27 -37.29
N LYS A 133 -15.87 -5.52 -36.43
CA LYS A 133 -16.43 -6.84 -36.09
C LYS A 133 -15.42 -7.80 -35.46
N ILE A 134 -14.37 -7.27 -34.79
CA ILE A 134 -13.45 -8.07 -33.99
C ILE A 134 -14.11 -8.33 -32.64
N LYS A 135 -14.32 -9.61 -32.29
CA LYS A 135 -14.93 -9.99 -31.03
C LYS A 135 -13.94 -9.75 -29.88
N THR A 136 -14.28 -8.84 -28.97
CA THR A 136 -13.49 -8.51 -27.80
C THR A 136 -13.75 -9.51 -26.68
N THR A 137 -12.87 -10.49 -26.54
CA THR A 137 -12.88 -11.44 -25.42
C THR A 137 -12.06 -10.90 -24.26
N ALA A 138 -12.34 -11.32 -23.02
CA ALA A 138 -11.58 -10.90 -21.84
C ALA A 138 -10.06 -11.11 -21.98
N LYS A 139 -9.66 -12.22 -22.64
CA LYS A 139 -8.25 -12.48 -22.95
C LYS A 139 -7.69 -11.45 -23.92
N LEU A 140 -8.41 -11.17 -25.00
CA LEU A 140 -7.96 -10.19 -26.02
C LEU A 140 -7.84 -8.78 -25.43
N ILE A 141 -8.80 -8.37 -24.59
CA ILE A 141 -8.76 -7.09 -23.90
C ILE A 141 -7.49 -7.00 -23.04
N LYS A 142 -7.24 -8.03 -22.23
CA LYS A 142 -6.03 -8.10 -21.39
C LYS A 142 -4.75 -8.06 -22.22
N ASP A 143 -4.68 -8.82 -23.30
CA ASP A 143 -3.51 -8.88 -24.18
C ASP A 143 -3.26 -7.52 -24.86
N CYS A 144 -4.32 -6.86 -25.38
CA CYS A 144 -4.22 -5.52 -25.97
C CYS A 144 -3.72 -4.48 -24.95
N ARG A 145 -4.31 -4.44 -23.76
CA ARG A 145 -3.89 -3.52 -22.69
C ARG A 145 -2.43 -3.75 -22.29
N THR A 146 -2.01 -5.01 -22.19
CA THR A 146 -0.66 -5.36 -21.77
C THR A 146 0.39 -5.09 -22.84
N PHE A 147 0.08 -5.35 -24.12
CA PHE A 147 1.09 -5.30 -25.18
C PHE A 147 1.07 -4.00 -25.97
N PHE A 148 -0.08 -3.36 -26.10
CA PHE A 148 -0.26 -2.18 -26.94
C PHE A 148 -0.54 -0.92 -26.13
N GLY A 149 -1.15 -1.05 -24.93
CA GLY A 149 -1.45 0.08 -24.06
C GLY A 149 -0.18 0.78 -23.56
N GLU A 150 -0.18 2.09 -23.59
CA GLU A 150 0.85 2.96 -23.03
C GLU A 150 0.21 3.85 -21.98
N VAL A 151 0.78 3.88 -20.78
CA VAL A 151 0.24 4.68 -19.67
C VAL A 151 0.35 6.16 -20.02
N CYS A 152 -0.76 6.88 -19.90
CA CYS A 152 -0.84 8.31 -20.15
C CYS A 152 -1.74 8.98 -19.12
N GLU A 153 -1.14 9.79 -18.24
CA GLU A 153 -1.84 10.45 -17.12
C GLU A 153 -2.99 11.36 -17.56
N THR A 154 -2.92 11.92 -18.78
CA THR A 154 -3.93 12.80 -19.34
C THR A 154 -5.04 12.07 -20.08
N ALA A 155 -4.91 10.75 -20.26
CA ALA A 155 -5.93 9.94 -20.91
C ALA A 155 -7.14 9.72 -19.98
N PRO A 156 -8.34 9.49 -20.53
CA PRO A 156 -9.50 9.04 -19.76
C PRO A 156 -9.22 7.74 -19.00
N GLU A 157 -9.97 7.55 -17.95
CA GLU A 157 -9.92 6.34 -17.12
C GLU A 157 -10.37 5.11 -17.90
N VAL A 158 -9.72 3.98 -17.61
CA VAL A 158 -10.03 2.70 -18.22
C VAL A 158 -11.14 2.01 -17.42
N HIS A 159 -12.20 1.61 -18.12
CA HIS A 159 -13.33 0.89 -17.53
C HIS A 159 -13.31 -0.59 -17.86
N VAL A 160 -14.01 -1.38 -17.05
CA VAL A 160 -14.26 -2.80 -17.35
C VAL A 160 -15.15 -2.90 -18.60
N ILE A 161 -14.81 -3.79 -19.52
CA ILE A 161 -15.56 -4.03 -20.77
C ILE A 161 -16.36 -5.35 -20.64
N PRO A 162 -17.64 -5.40 -21.07
CA PRO A 162 -18.37 -4.37 -21.82
C PRO A 162 -18.71 -3.15 -20.97
N LEU A 163 -18.69 -1.98 -21.60
CA LEU A 163 -19.09 -0.73 -20.96
C LEU A 163 -20.60 -0.73 -20.74
N ASP A 164 -21.03 -0.43 -19.52
CA ASP A 164 -22.38 -0.07 -19.15
C ASP A 164 -22.35 1.19 -18.27
N ASP A 165 -23.51 1.71 -17.89
CA ASP A 165 -23.62 2.96 -17.13
C ASP A 165 -23.00 2.85 -15.71
N ASN A 166 -22.64 1.64 -15.25
CA ASN A 166 -22.06 1.34 -13.95
C ASN A 166 -20.76 0.54 -14.06
N SER A 167 -20.08 0.58 -15.22
CA SER A 167 -18.82 -0.16 -15.39
C SER A 167 -17.75 0.33 -14.43
N ASP A 168 -17.20 -0.60 -13.65
CA ASP A 168 -16.15 -0.33 -12.68
C ASP A 168 -14.87 0.15 -13.37
N LEU A 169 -14.12 0.99 -12.67
CA LEU A 169 -12.79 1.41 -13.09
C LEU A 169 -11.80 0.25 -13.01
N VAL A 170 -10.86 0.22 -13.93
CA VAL A 170 -9.73 -0.71 -13.88
C VAL A 170 -8.60 -0.05 -13.10
N ALA A 171 -8.15 -0.72 -12.03
CA ALA A 171 -7.05 -0.22 -11.23
C ALA A 171 -5.69 -0.36 -11.95
N ASP A 172 -4.86 0.66 -11.81
CA ASP A 172 -3.43 0.58 -12.18
C ASP A 172 -2.64 -0.06 -11.03
N THR A 173 -2.25 -1.31 -11.23
CA THR A 173 -1.49 -2.07 -10.22
C THR A 173 -0.12 -1.47 -9.89
N ASN A 174 0.42 -0.60 -10.73
CA ASN A 174 1.68 0.10 -10.46
C ASN A 174 1.50 1.32 -9.55
N LEU A 175 0.26 1.84 -9.46
CA LEU A 175 -0.11 2.96 -8.60
C LEU A 175 -0.83 2.52 -7.32
N ARG A 176 -1.00 1.19 -7.14
CA ARG A 176 -1.59 0.63 -5.91
C ARG A 176 -0.72 0.94 -4.72
N ASP A 177 -1.32 1.42 -3.66
CA ASP A 177 -0.67 1.70 -2.39
C ASP A 177 -1.44 1.12 -1.20
N TYR A 178 -0.79 1.07 -0.05
CA TYR A 178 -1.35 0.48 1.16
C TYR A 178 -1.19 1.46 2.32
N GLU A 179 -2.30 1.83 2.94
CA GLU A 179 -2.30 2.72 4.08
C GLU A 179 -2.56 1.96 5.39
N SER A 180 -1.83 2.38 6.41
CA SER A 180 -1.95 1.83 7.78
C SER A 180 -2.63 2.86 8.67
N ILE A 181 -3.93 2.75 8.82
CA ILE A 181 -4.74 3.71 9.57
C ILE A 181 -4.78 3.30 11.04
N PRO A 182 -4.42 4.18 11.99
CA PRO A 182 -4.54 3.89 13.42
C PRO A 182 -5.97 3.45 13.76
N PHE A 183 -6.11 2.40 14.56
CA PHE A 183 -7.40 1.74 14.85
C PHE A 183 -8.47 2.68 15.40
N LYS A 184 -8.07 3.73 16.13
CA LYS A 184 -8.96 4.73 16.70
C LYS A 184 -9.37 5.84 15.72
N THR A 185 -8.85 5.84 14.51
CA THR A 185 -9.12 6.86 13.49
C THR A 185 -10.26 6.38 12.59
N ASP A 186 -11.19 7.28 12.26
CA ASP A 186 -12.21 6.98 11.25
C ASP A 186 -11.56 6.83 9.88
N ILE A 187 -11.87 5.70 9.20
CA ILE A 187 -11.25 5.33 7.93
C ILE A 187 -11.62 6.32 6.83
N GLN A 188 -12.89 6.74 6.80
CA GLN A 188 -13.38 7.65 5.75
C GLN A 188 -12.79 9.05 5.91
N GLU A 189 -12.73 9.54 7.13
CA GLU A 189 -12.11 10.83 7.44
C GLU A 189 -10.62 10.84 7.11
N TYR A 190 -9.90 9.76 7.47
CA TYR A 190 -8.49 9.59 7.11
C TYR A 190 -8.30 9.59 5.59
N PHE A 191 -9.09 8.78 4.88
CA PHE A 191 -8.99 8.66 3.44
C PHE A 191 -9.22 10.00 2.72
N GLN A 192 -10.21 10.77 3.15
CA GLN A 192 -10.48 12.09 2.59
C GLN A 192 -9.35 13.09 2.84
N ASN A 193 -8.81 13.12 4.06
CA ASN A 193 -7.85 14.14 4.48
C ASN A 193 -6.41 13.82 4.05
N GLU A 194 -6.04 12.52 4.05
CA GLU A 194 -4.65 12.10 3.85
C GLU A 194 -4.42 11.48 2.46
N VAL A 195 -5.43 10.83 1.86
CA VAL A 195 -5.27 10.17 0.55
C VAL A 195 -5.80 11.04 -0.58
N LEU A 196 -7.09 11.43 -0.55
CA LEU A 196 -7.72 12.18 -1.64
C LEU A 196 -7.11 13.56 -1.84
N ARG A 197 -6.46 14.11 -0.85
CA ARG A 197 -5.70 15.35 -0.96
C ARG A 197 -4.56 15.28 -2.00
N PHE A 198 -3.93 14.11 -2.11
CA PHE A 198 -2.78 13.87 -3.01
C PHE A 198 -3.15 13.05 -4.25
N ALA A 199 -4.16 12.20 -4.15
CA ALA A 199 -4.67 11.34 -5.21
C ALA A 199 -6.21 11.48 -5.30
N PRO A 200 -6.73 12.57 -5.90
CA PRO A 200 -8.17 12.87 -5.92
C PRO A 200 -9.00 11.82 -6.67
N ASP A 201 -8.38 11.04 -7.54
CA ASP A 201 -8.98 9.97 -8.33
C ASP A 201 -8.88 8.58 -7.68
N ALA A 202 -8.36 8.49 -6.44
CA ALA A 202 -8.20 7.23 -5.73
C ALA A 202 -9.51 6.74 -5.10
N TRP A 203 -9.61 5.42 -4.93
CA TRP A 203 -10.66 4.79 -4.13
C TRP A 203 -10.09 3.71 -3.22
N MET A 204 -10.86 3.28 -2.25
CA MET A 204 -10.56 2.15 -1.36
C MET A 204 -11.16 0.86 -1.93
N ASP A 205 -10.36 -0.22 -1.89
CA ASP A 205 -10.80 -1.59 -2.16
C ASP A 205 -10.85 -2.39 -0.84
#